data_790a006fc6b9bb8a788fd96163c78f3b
#
_entry.id   790a006fc6b9bb8a788fd96163c78f3b
#
_cell.length_a   1.000
_cell.length_b   1.000
_cell.length_c   1.000
_cell.angle_alpha   90.00
_cell.angle_beta   90.00
_cell.angle_gamma   90.00
#
_symmetry.space_group_name_H-M   'P 1'
#
loop_
_entity.id
_entity.type
_entity.pdbx_description
1 polymer ?
#
loop_
_entity_poly.entity_id
_entity_poly.type
_entity_poly.pdbx_seq_one_letter_code
_entity_poly.pdbx_strand_id
1 'polypeptide(L)'
;MKGLNLAEWAIRHKQIVYFFIIAIITGGLWSYFHLGRSEDPDFTIRQAVVTAAWPGASAQQITQQVTDPLEKKLQDTKGLDYIKSFTHDGKTVIYVNLKDSVPKEEMQTRWHEIRNLVNDEWSSLPSGVMGPYINDRFDDVYGSIYAVTGDGFSYEE
;
A
#
# COMPACT_ATOMS: atom_id res chain seq x y z
N MET A 1 36.29 -39.86 31.99
CA MET A 1 34.91 -39.56 31.52
C MET A 1 34.78 -40.12 30.12
N LYS A 2 33.98 -41.19 29.91
CA LYS A 2 33.71 -41.69 28.56
C LYS A 2 32.80 -40.68 27.88
N GLY A 3 33.35 -39.93 26.93
CA GLY A 3 32.55 -39.02 26.11
C GLY A 3 31.45 -39.78 25.38
N LEU A 4 30.23 -39.24 25.33
CA LEU A 4 29.12 -39.77 24.55
C LEU A 4 29.55 -39.82 23.07
N ASN A 5 29.81 -41.01 22.56
CA ASN A 5 30.13 -41.20 21.16
C ASN A 5 28.79 -41.34 20.39
N LEU A 6 28.28 -40.21 19.90
CA LEU A 6 27.01 -40.13 19.13
C LEU A 6 27.01 -41.02 17.90
N ALA A 7 28.18 -41.22 17.27
CA ALA A 7 28.31 -42.07 16.10
C ALA A 7 28.10 -43.55 16.46
N GLU A 8 28.72 -44.04 17.54
CA GLU A 8 28.53 -45.39 18.04
C GLU A 8 27.08 -45.62 18.49
N TRP A 9 26.49 -44.65 19.16
CA TRP A 9 25.08 -44.71 19.57
C TRP A 9 24.14 -44.85 18.36
N ALA A 10 24.36 -44.03 17.32
CA ALA A 10 23.54 -44.06 16.09
C ALA A 10 23.65 -45.42 15.37
N ILE A 11 24.85 -46.02 15.29
CA ILE A 11 25.05 -47.32 14.68
C ILE A 11 24.32 -48.42 15.45
N ARG A 12 24.25 -48.31 16.77
CA ARG A 12 23.55 -49.30 17.62
C ARG A 12 22.03 -49.13 17.58
N HIS A 13 21.52 -47.94 17.30
CA HIS A 13 20.10 -47.64 17.30
C HIS A 13 19.57 -47.27 15.89
N LYS A 14 19.87 -48.10 14.91
CA LYS A 14 19.52 -47.85 13.50
C LYS A 14 18.06 -47.52 13.26
N GLN A 15 17.13 -48.16 14.00
CA GLN A 15 15.69 -47.89 13.86
C GLN A 15 15.31 -46.44 14.22
N ILE A 16 15.91 -45.91 15.28
CA ILE A 16 15.69 -44.53 15.70
C ILE A 16 16.25 -43.54 14.68
N VAL A 17 17.45 -43.87 14.15
CA VAL A 17 18.07 -43.02 13.11
C VAL A 17 17.21 -43.00 11.83
N TYR A 18 16.71 -44.13 11.38
CA TYR A 18 15.81 -44.18 10.22
C TYR A 18 14.51 -43.42 10.45
N PHE A 19 13.93 -43.50 11.66
CA PHE A 19 12.76 -42.73 12.02
C PHE A 19 13.01 -41.20 11.87
N PHE A 20 14.15 -40.74 12.41
CA PHE A 20 14.50 -39.31 12.29
C PHE A 20 14.79 -38.89 10.86
N ILE A 21 15.43 -39.72 10.05
CA ILE A 21 15.68 -39.43 8.64
C ILE A 21 14.35 -39.28 7.87
N ILE A 22 13.41 -40.20 8.07
CA ILE A 22 12.10 -40.14 7.42
C ILE A 22 11.32 -38.92 7.91
N ALA A 23 11.33 -38.63 9.20
CA ALA A 23 10.66 -37.47 9.77
C ALA A 23 11.22 -36.13 9.24
N ILE A 24 12.55 -36.04 9.09
CA ILE A 24 13.19 -34.83 8.52
C ILE A 24 12.87 -34.68 7.04
N ILE A 25 12.90 -35.76 6.27
CA ILE A 25 12.58 -35.73 4.85
C ILE A 25 11.11 -35.33 4.63
N THR A 26 10.18 -35.98 5.34
CA THR A 26 8.75 -35.67 5.22
C THR A 26 8.43 -34.24 5.72
N GLY A 27 8.97 -33.84 6.87
CA GLY A 27 8.81 -32.48 7.39
C GLY A 27 9.45 -31.43 6.50
N GLY A 28 10.61 -31.70 5.95
CA GLY A 28 11.29 -30.81 5.00
C GLY A 28 10.52 -30.62 3.70
N LEU A 29 10.02 -31.70 3.11
CA LEU A 29 9.17 -31.64 1.92
C LEU A 29 7.86 -30.89 2.20
N TRP A 30 7.22 -31.19 3.31
CA TRP A 30 5.97 -30.50 3.69
C TRP A 30 6.20 -29.01 3.91
N SER A 31 7.26 -28.64 4.62
CA SER A 31 7.64 -27.24 4.83
C SER A 31 7.96 -26.53 3.52
N TYR A 32 8.66 -27.19 2.60
CA TYR A 32 9.00 -26.62 1.29
C TYR A 32 7.75 -26.26 0.46
N PHE A 33 6.73 -27.10 0.48
CA PHE A 33 5.48 -26.84 -0.24
C PHE A 33 4.58 -25.77 0.42
N HIS A 34 4.78 -25.53 1.73
CA HIS A 34 4.03 -24.53 2.49
C HIS A 34 4.80 -23.21 2.69
N LEU A 35 6.03 -23.14 2.21
CA LEU A 35 6.81 -21.91 2.27
C LEU A 35 6.23 -20.89 1.30
N GLY A 36 5.93 -19.69 1.80
CA GLY A 36 5.55 -18.57 0.93
C GLY A 36 6.67 -18.25 -0.05
N ARG A 37 6.32 -18.06 -1.31
CA ARG A 37 7.26 -17.72 -2.39
C ARG A 37 7.06 -16.26 -2.79
N SER A 38 7.26 -15.35 -1.86
CA SER A 38 7.30 -13.92 -2.15
C SER A 38 8.74 -13.51 -2.38
N GLU A 39 9.03 -12.90 -3.51
CA GLU A 39 10.35 -12.37 -3.83
C GLU A 39 10.66 -11.15 -2.94
N ASP A 40 9.65 -10.29 -2.76
CA ASP A 40 9.71 -9.13 -1.89
C ASP A 40 8.72 -9.27 -0.72
N PRO A 41 9.07 -8.75 0.48
CA PRO A 41 8.13 -8.72 1.59
C PRO A 41 6.94 -7.82 1.24
N ASP A 42 5.73 -8.24 1.63
CA ASP A 42 4.53 -7.43 1.48
C ASP A 42 4.72 -6.09 2.18
N PHE A 43 4.66 -5.00 1.44
CA PHE A 43 4.63 -3.66 2.01
C PHE A 43 3.24 -3.06 1.84
N THR A 44 2.84 -2.24 2.78
CA THR A 44 1.56 -1.53 2.74
C THR A 44 1.83 -0.05 2.55
N ILE A 45 1.36 0.51 1.44
CA ILE A 45 1.43 1.96 1.22
C ILE A 45 0.33 2.61 2.08
N ARG A 46 0.76 3.46 3.01
CA ARG A 46 -0.12 4.18 3.94
C ARG A 46 -0.26 5.66 3.57
N GLN A 47 -0.26 5.93 2.27
CA GLN A 47 -0.33 7.26 1.73
C GLN A 47 -1.48 7.37 0.73
N ALA A 48 -2.29 8.42 0.84
CA ALA A 48 -3.24 8.83 -0.17
C ALA A 48 -2.86 10.21 -0.71
N VAL A 49 -3.18 10.45 -1.96
CA VAL A 49 -2.93 11.76 -2.62
C VAL A 49 -4.24 12.37 -3.03
N VAL A 50 -4.50 13.58 -2.55
CA VAL A 50 -5.64 14.39 -2.93
C VAL A 50 -5.14 15.53 -3.84
N THR A 51 -5.73 15.66 -5.02
CA THR A 51 -5.33 16.66 -6.01
C THR A 51 -6.54 17.53 -6.38
N ALA A 52 -6.39 18.84 -6.34
CA ALA A 52 -7.39 19.78 -6.84
C ALA A 52 -6.73 20.78 -7.79
N ALA A 53 -7.48 21.19 -8.82
CA ALA A 53 -7.04 22.18 -9.78
C ALA A 53 -8.02 23.36 -9.81
N TRP A 54 -7.48 24.58 -9.85
CA TRP A 54 -8.25 25.80 -10.03
C TRP A 54 -7.55 26.69 -11.05
N PRO A 55 -7.85 26.51 -12.34
CA PRO A 55 -7.22 27.26 -13.40
C PRO A 55 -7.39 28.77 -13.25
N GLY A 56 -6.30 29.51 -13.35
CA GLY A 56 -6.29 30.95 -13.23
C GLY A 56 -6.18 31.51 -11.80
N ALA A 57 -6.26 30.67 -10.77
CA ALA A 57 -6.02 31.07 -9.39
C ALA A 57 -4.52 31.07 -9.06
N SER A 58 -4.09 32.04 -8.26
CA SER A 58 -2.73 32.09 -7.71
C SER A 58 -2.53 31.05 -6.61
N ALA A 59 -1.28 30.65 -6.35
CA ALA A 59 -0.93 29.71 -5.28
C ALA A 59 -1.49 30.17 -3.92
N GLN A 60 -1.47 31.47 -3.61
CA GLN A 60 -1.99 32.00 -2.37
C GLN A 60 -3.53 31.84 -2.25
N GLN A 61 -4.26 32.05 -3.34
CA GLN A 61 -5.73 31.87 -3.37
C GLN A 61 -6.07 30.37 -3.17
N ILE A 62 -5.33 29.49 -3.86
CA ILE A 62 -5.53 28.04 -3.73
C ILE A 62 -5.20 27.58 -2.31
N THR A 63 -4.11 28.06 -1.71
CA THR A 63 -3.77 27.72 -0.33
C THR A 63 -4.91 28.08 0.61
N GLN A 64 -5.39 29.32 0.57
CA GLN A 64 -6.38 29.81 1.52
C GLN A 64 -7.78 29.23 1.32
N GLN A 65 -8.20 29.01 0.07
CA GLN A 65 -9.60 28.66 -0.26
C GLN A 65 -9.80 27.18 -0.62
N VAL A 66 -8.73 26.44 -0.90
CA VAL A 66 -8.81 25.03 -1.29
C VAL A 66 -7.97 24.17 -0.37
N THR A 67 -6.66 24.48 -0.22
CA THR A 67 -5.73 23.60 0.52
C THR A 67 -6.02 23.62 2.02
N ASP A 68 -6.10 24.81 2.64
CA ASP A 68 -6.35 24.94 4.08
C ASP A 68 -7.69 24.33 4.54
N PRO A 69 -8.82 24.52 3.86
CA PRO A 69 -10.07 23.85 4.21
C PRO A 69 -9.96 22.32 4.11
N LEU A 70 -9.38 21.82 3.02
CA LEU A 70 -9.18 20.38 2.84
C LEU A 70 -8.24 19.78 3.90
N GLU A 71 -7.12 20.45 4.21
CA GLU A 71 -6.20 20.00 5.24
C GLU A 71 -6.86 19.94 6.62
N LYS A 72 -7.61 20.98 7.00
CA LYS A 72 -8.35 21.01 8.26
C LYS A 72 -9.34 19.87 8.37
N LYS A 73 -10.05 19.56 7.29
CA LYS A 73 -11.01 18.47 7.25
C LYS A 73 -10.31 17.09 7.33
N LEU A 74 -9.19 16.96 6.64
CA LEU A 74 -8.39 15.73 6.62
C LEU A 74 -7.70 15.44 7.97
N GLN A 75 -7.51 16.47 8.83
CA GLN A 75 -6.98 16.26 10.20
C GLN A 75 -7.90 15.43 11.08
N ASP A 76 -9.19 15.32 10.75
CA ASP A 76 -10.15 14.48 11.46
C ASP A 76 -9.96 12.97 11.16
N THR A 77 -9.06 12.63 10.24
CA THR A 77 -8.79 11.22 9.86
C THR A 77 -8.17 10.44 11.01
N LYS A 78 -8.80 9.33 11.37
CA LYS A 78 -8.28 8.44 12.42
C LYS A 78 -7.00 7.74 11.96
N GLY A 79 -5.98 7.74 12.81
CA GLY A 79 -4.70 7.15 12.49
C GLY A 79 -3.83 8.00 11.57
N LEU A 80 -4.17 9.27 11.39
CA LEU A 80 -3.34 10.23 10.68
C LEU A 80 -1.97 10.37 11.36
N ASP A 81 -0.91 10.37 10.56
CA ASP A 81 0.45 10.69 11.00
C ASP A 81 0.75 12.16 10.69
N TYR A 82 0.80 12.49 9.41
CA TYR A 82 0.99 13.87 8.97
C TYR A 82 0.36 14.12 7.60
N ILE A 83 0.10 15.39 7.32
CA ILE A 83 -0.32 15.89 6.01
C ILE A 83 0.81 16.76 5.45
N LYS A 84 1.07 16.61 4.15
CA LYS A 84 2.02 17.43 3.43
C LYS A 84 1.41 17.91 2.13
N SER A 85 1.34 19.23 1.92
CA SER A 85 0.79 19.81 0.71
C SER A 85 1.81 20.57 -0.11
N PHE A 86 1.59 20.59 -1.40
CA PHE A 86 2.33 21.40 -2.37
C PHE A 86 1.31 22.17 -3.22
N THR A 87 1.32 23.46 -3.07
CA THR A 87 0.43 24.36 -3.81
C THR A 87 1.24 25.19 -4.80
N HIS A 88 0.77 25.21 -6.03
CA HIS A 88 1.30 26.02 -7.12
C HIS A 88 0.15 26.81 -7.77
N ASP A 89 0.47 27.75 -8.64
CA ASP A 89 -0.54 28.42 -9.44
C ASP A 89 -1.35 27.40 -10.24
N GLY A 90 -2.66 27.46 -10.09
CA GLY A 90 -3.60 26.59 -10.78
C GLY A 90 -3.84 25.22 -10.15
N LYS A 91 -3.06 24.74 -9.17
CA LYS A 91 -3.25 23.38 -8.57
C LYS A 91 -2.67 23.22 -7.18
N THR A 92 -3.23 22.27 -6.43
CA THR A 92 -2.67 21.76 -5.17
C THR A 92 -2.62 20.23 -5.17
N VAL A 93 -1.63 19.71 -4.46
CA VAL A 93 -1.47 18.26 -4.20
C VAL A 93 -1.25 18.09 -2.71
N ILE A 94 -2.08 17.28 -2.07
CA ILE A 94 -2.08 17.02 -0.64
C ILE A 94 -1.79 15.54 -0.41
N TYR A 95 -0.72 15.22 0.30
CA TYR A 95 -0.33 13.89 0.72
C TYR A 95 -0.83 13.64 2.13
N VAL A 96 -1.65 12.62 2.29
CA VAL A 96 -2.20 12.19 3.57
C VAL A 96 -1.49 10.91 3.97
N ASN A 97 -0.72 10.94 5.05
CA ASN A 97 0.05 9.80 5.52
C ASN A 97 -0.56 9.25 6.81
N LEU A 98 -0.80 7.94 6.83
CA LEU A 98 -1.29 7.24 8.01
C LEU A 98 -0.15 6.60 8.78
N LYS A 99 -0.31 6.47 10.11
CA LYS A 99 0.67 5.86 11.01
C LYS A 99 0.91 4.39 10.65
N ASP A 100 2.13 3.93 10.89
CA ASP A 100 2.50 2.52 10.72
C ASP A 100 1.73 1.57 11.65
N SER A 101 1.18 2.08 12.74
CA SER A 101 0.34 1.32 13.67
C SER A 101 -1.05 0.98 13.14
N VAL A 102 -1.47 1.55 12.00
CA VAL A 102 -2.77 1.22 11.37
C VAL A 102 -2.65 -0.15 10.70
N PRO A 103 -3.49 -1.14 11.10
CA PRO A 103 -3.47 -2.47 10.51
C PRO A 103 -3.81 -2.45 9.01
N LYS A 104 -3.22 -3.40 8.24
CA LYS A 104 -3.48 -3.51 6.79
C LYS A 104 -4.98 -3.73 6.48
N GLU A 105 -5.66 -4.47 7.32
CA GLU A 105 -7.09 -4.80 7.18
C GLU A 105 -7.99 -3.56 7.32
N GLU A 106 -7.55 -2.54 8.05
CA GLU A 106 -8.29 -1.29 8.24
C GLU A 106 -8.03 -0.26 7.14
N MET A 107 -7.02 -0.43 6.31
CA MET A 107 -6.60 0.57 5.32
C MET A 107 -7.75 0.97 4.38
N GLN A 108 -8.50 -0.01 3.86
CA GLN A 108 -9.64 0.28 2.98
C GLN A 108 -10.71 1.13 3.66
N THR A 109 -10.97 0.87 4.95
CA THR A 109 -11.91 1.66 5.76
C THR A 109 -11.41 3.09 5.92
N ARG A 110 -10.10 3.28 6.17
CA ARG A 110 -9.48 4.62 6.27
C ARG A 110 -9.53 5.38 4.96
N TRP A 111 -9.30 4.71 3.82
CA TRP A 111 -9.42 5.33 2.51
C TRP A 111 -10.86 5.76 2.21
N HIS A 112 -11.85 4.96 2.60
CA HIS A 112 -13.26 5.37 2.51
C HIS A 112 -13.56 6.58 3.41
N GLU A 113 -13.04 6.63 4.63
CA GLU A 113 -13.19 7.77 5.53
C GLU A 113 -12.60 9.05 4.91
N ILE A 114 -11.38 8.99 4.38
CA ILE A 114 -10.73 10.11 3.70
C ILE A 114 -11.54 10.59 2.49
N ARG A 115 -12.05 9.67 1.65
CA ARG A 115 -12.91 10.04 0.51
C ARG A 115 -14.18 10.76 0.96
N ASN A 116 -14.81 10.30 2.03
CA ASN A 116 -15.99 10.95 2.57
C ASN A 116 -15.67 12.36 3.09
N LEU A 117 -14.60 12.52 3.87
CA LEU A 117 -14.16 13.82 4.39
C LEU A 117 -13.89 14.84 3.26
N VAL A 118 -13.22 14.38 2.19
CA VAL A 118 -12.93 15.23 1.03
C VAL A 118 -14.21 15.57 0.25
N ASN A 119 -15.12 14.62 0.07
CA ASN A 119 -16.39 14.84 -0.63
C ASN A 119 -17.31 15.77 0.16
N ASP A 120 -17.32 15.67 1.49
CA ASP A 120 -18.10 16.57 2.35
C ASP A 120 -17.64 18.03 2.19
N GLU A 121 -16.32 18.25 2.06
CA GLU A 121 -15.75 19.59 1.90
C GLU A 121 -15.92 20.13 0.47
N TRP A 122 -16.20 19.27 -0.52
CA TRP A 122 -16.37 19.67 -1.92
C TRP A 122 -17.36 20.83 -2.11
N SER A 123 -18.49 20.79 -1.40
CA SER A 123 -19.55 21.78 -1.54
C SER A 123 -19.19 23.18 -1.01
N SER A 124 -18.16 23.26 -0.16
CA SER A 124 -17.67 24.52 0.42
C SER A 124 -16.57 25.16 -0.43
N LEU A 125 -16.01 24.43 -1.41
CA LEU A 125 -14.94 24.95 -2.27
C LEU A 125 -15.46 25.98 -3.28
N PRO A 126 -14.62 26.93 -3.73
CA PRO A 126 -14.99 27.94 -4.70
C PRO A 126 -15.47 27.36 -6.03
N SER A 127 -16.40 28.07 -6.68
CA SER A 127 -16.83 27.69 -8.03
C SER A 127 -15.67 27.79 -9.01
N GLY A 128 -15.50 26.75 -9.83
CA GLY A 128 -14.39 26.65 -10.80
C GLY A 128 -13.22 25.78 -10.34
N VAL A 129 -13.23 25.29 -9.10
CA VAL A 129 -12.31 24.23 -8.66
C VAL A 129 -12.70 22.92 -9.34
N MET A 130 -11.71 22.24 -9.93
CA MET A 130 -11.84 20.90 -10.52
C MET A 130 -11.22 19.87 -9.59
N GLY A 131 -11.90 18.78 -9.33
CA GLY A 131 -11.58 17.78 -8.30
C GLY A 131 -12.35 18.14 -7.03
N PRO A 132 -11.93 17.72 -5.82
CA PRO A 132 -10.69 17.00 -5.53
C PRO A 132 -10.71 15.57 -6.05
N TYR A 133 -9.61 15.14 -6.66
CA TYR A 133 -9.38 13.76 -7.07
C TYR A 133 -8.53 13.07 -6.02
N ILE A 134 -8.91 11.85 -5.66
CA ILE A 134 -8.21 11.07 -4.64
C ILE A 134 -7.59 9.84 -5.30
N ASN A 135 -6.29 9.68 -5.12
CA ASN A 135 -5.57 8.48 -5.48
C ASN A 135 -5.08 7.78 -4.19
N ASP A 136 -5.65 6.64 -3.89
CA ASP A 136 -5.35 5.80 -2.74
C ASP A 136 -4.96 4.37 -3.15
N ARG A 137 -4.76 4.14 -4.48
CA ARG A 137 -4.49 2.83 -5.07
C ARG A 137 -3.05 2.72 -5.56
N PHE A 138 -2.10 3.04 -4.69
CA PHE A 138 -0.67 2.91 -5.01
C PHE A 138 -0.15 1.49 -4.87
N ASP A 139 -0.88 0.62 -4.17
CA ASP A 139 -0.57 -0.78 -3.92
C ASP A 139 -1.20 -1.75 -4.93
N ASP A 140 -1.99 -1.24 -5.87
CA ASP A 140 -2.52 -2.03 -6.97
C ASP A 140 -1.37 -2.38 -7.94
N VAL A 141 -0.82 -3.58 -7.78
CA VAL A 141 0.22 -4.12 -8.67
C VAL A 141 -0.43 -4.86 -9.81
N TYR A 142 -0.13 -4.45 -11.05
CA TYR A 142 -0.58 -5.17 -12.24
C TYR A 142 0.30 -6.41 -12.45
N GLY A 143 -0.26 -7.60 -12.19
CA GLY A 143 0.44 -8.89 -12.35
C GLY A 143 0.70 -9.28 -13.81
N SER A 144 0.02 -8.65 -14.77
CA SER A 144 0.18 -8.91 -16.20
C SER A 144 -0.07 -7.66 -17.03
N ILE A 145 0.86 -7.32 -17.90
CA ILE A 145 0.75 -6.21 -18.85
C ILE A 145 0.68 -6.82 -20.26
N TYR A 146 -0.40 -6.52 -20.99
CA TYR A 146 -0.60 -6.97 -22.36
C TYR A 146 -0.50 -5.78 -23.30
N ALA A 147 0.32 -5.92 -24.35
CA ALA A 147 0.30 -5.00 -25.48
C ALA A 147 -0.62 -5.58 -26.55
N VAL A 148 -1.67 -4.83 -26.92
CA VAL A 148 -2.55 -5.20 -28.02
C VAL A 148 -2.07 -4.44 -29.25
N THR A 149 -1.58 -5.16 -30.25
CA THR A 149 -1.15 -4.60 -31.53
C THR A 149 -2.13 -5.06 -32.61
N GLY A 150 -2.57 -4.14 -33.45
CA GLY A 150 -3.40 -4.43 -34.61
C GLY A 150 -2.74 -3.88 -35.88
N ASP A 151 -2.67 -4.70 -36.91
CA ASP A 151 -2.22 -4.24 -38.22
C ASP A 151 -3.42 -3.63 -38.97
N GLY A 152 -3.24 -2.41 -39.50
CA GLY A 152 -4.25 -1.76 -40.36
C GLY A 152 -5.12 -0.71 -39.67
N PHE A 153 -4.86 -0.37 -38.42
CA PHE A 153 -5.54 0.72 -37.70
C PHE A 153 -4.60 1.92 -37.58
N SER A 154 -5.12 3.13 -37.78
CA SER A 154 -4.40 4.36 -37.46
C SER A 154 -4.61 4.71 -35.98
N TYR A 155 -3.72 5.54 -35.39
CA TYR A 155 -3.86 6.01 -34.00
C TYR A 155 -5.08 6.93 -33.77
N GLU A 156 -5.87 7.22 -34.80
CA GLU A 156 -7.04 8.09 -34.76
C GLU A 156 -8.37 7.27 -34.83
N GLU A 157 -8.31 5.97 -35.01
CA GLU A 157 -9.43 5.04 -34.95
C GLU A 157 -9.47 4.25 -33.63
#